data_03f84b2a5285a5ba533f9dfa44a6cd4a
#
_entry.id   03f84b2a5285a5ba533f9dfa44a6cd4a
#
_cell.length_a   1.000
_cell.length_b   1.000
_cell.length_c   1.000
_cell.angle_alpha   90.00
_cell.angle_beta   90.00
_cell.angle_gamma   90.00
#
_symmetry.space_group_name_H-M   'P 1'
#
loop_
_entity.id
_entity.type
_entity.pdbx_description
1 polymer ?
#
loop_
_entity_poly.entity_id
_entity_poly.type
_entity_poly.pdbx_seq_one_letter_code
_entity_poly.pdbx_strand_id
1 'polypeptide(L)'
;MSIGSPAAGRPRPFRFTTSLPPLDRPPSQWRAEVRRIEQLGFDSVSVSDHLTGGWAIDPLIALTVAAEVTSRLRLLTLVLCNDFRHPVTLHRSLANLEVLSGGRLEVGLGAGWQRADHDAAGLPFDPPGTRIERLGETVEVLRGLFGPAPVTFTGRHYHLTDLDGLPKPLRPGGPPLLVGGGGRRVLELAGRSADIVGVNPRLGAGVDPGTALAELGPERLAQKLTWARDAARAAGRDPDRLEFQLRMYDVRVRQDGVEHRASSSLAAKLPPSALAASPCVLHGDVEECVAKLRALRDRYGVSYLHLGGNVDAAAPIVARLAGR
;
A
#
# COMPACT_ATOMS: atom_id res chain seq x y z
N MET A 1 15.23 -26.29 12.16
CA MET A 1 15.91 -25.00 12.37
C MET A 1 14.90 -24.06 13.00
N SER A 2 15.13 -23.66 14.26
CA SER A 2 14.25 -22.79 15.03
C SER A 2 14.25 -21.40 14.40
N ILE A 3 13.09 -20.92 13.93
CA ILE A 3 12.90 -19.55 13.47
C ILE A 3 12.92 -18.68 14.74
N GLY A 4 14.02 -17.93 14.95
CA GLY A 4 14.17 -17.05 16.08
C GLY A 4 12.99 -16.11 16.23
N SER A 5 12.43 -16.07 17.44
CA SER A 5 11.40 -15.11 17.84
C SER A 5 11.91 -13.68 17.61
N PRO A 6 11.13 -12.74 17.05
CA PRO A 6 11.55 -11.35 16.96
C PRO A 6 11.79 -10.80 18.38
N ALA A 7 12.84 -10.00 18.52
CA ALA A 7 13.14 -9.31 19.78
C ALA A 7 11.93 -8.48 20.22
N ALA A 8 11.59 -8.55 21.51
CA ALA A 8 10.38 -8.02 22.12
C ALA A 8 10.36 -6.48 22.20
N GLY A 9 10.23 -5.81 21.05
CA GLY A 9 9.73 -4.46 20.99
C GLY A 9 8.19 -4.47 21.11
N ARG A 10 7.61 -3.45 21.71
CA ARG A 10 6.16 -3.33 21.85
C ARG A 10 5.51 -3.44 20.45
N PRO A 11 4.50 -4.32 20.23
CA PRO A 11 3.91 -4.52 18.92
C PRO A 11 3.34 -3.20 18.40
N ARG A 12 3.53 -2.92 17.10
CA ARG A 12 2.97 -1.71 16.48
C ARG A 12 1.44 -1.72 16.60
N PRO A 13 0.83 -0.56 16.86
CA PRO A 13 -0.62 -0.44 16.83
C PRO A 13 -1.18 -0.84 15.47
N PHE A 14 -2.38 -1.40 15.45
CA PHE A 14 -3.08 -1.68 14.21
C PHE A 14 -3.48 -0.39 13.50
N ARG A 15 -3.25 -0.37 12.18
CA ARG A 15 -3.70 0.65 11.25
C ARG A 15 -4.53 0.00 10.14
N PHE A 16 -5.61 0.65 9.77
CA PHE A 16 -6.53 0.13 8.77
C PHE A 16 -6.74 1.12 7.64
N THR A 17 -6.64 0.61 6.40
CA THR A 17 -7.00 1.35 5.21
C THR A 17 -8.14 0.66 4.45
N THR A 18 -8.91 1.44 3.73
CA THR A 18 -9.93 0.99 2.79
C THR A 18 -9.77 1.71 1.47
N SER A 19 -10.39 1.21 0.41
CA SER A 19 -10.38 1.91 -0.88
C SER A 19 -11.27 3.14 -0.85
N LEU A 20 -10.91 4.18 -1.60
CA LEU A 20 -11.82 5.28 -1.92
C LEU A 20 -13.07 4.76 -2.64
N PRO A 21 -14.24 5.37 -2.41
CA PRO A 21 -15.44 5.05 -3.18
C PRO A 21 -15.22 5.29 -4.68
N PRO A 22 -15.85 4.50 -5.57
CA PRO A 22 -15.78 4.73 -7.00
C PRO A 22 -16.51 6.04 -7.39
N LEU A 23 -16.17 6.60 -8.58
CA LEU A 23 -16.80 7.84 -9.11
C LEU A 23 -18.13 7.57 -9.86
N ASP A 24 -18.90 6.61 -9.42
CA ASP A 24 -20.18 6.19 -10.01
C ASP A 24 -21.42 6.85 -9.35
N ARG A 25 -21.19 7.88 -8.54
CA ARG A 25 -22.19 8.55 -7.72
C ARG A 25 -22.06 10.08 -7.73
N PRO A 26 -23.09 10.84 -7.30
CA PRO A 26 -23.01 12.29 -7.19
C PRO A 26 -21.83 12.74 -6.30
N PRO A 27 -21.13 13.84 -6.63
CA PRO A 27 -19.98 14.33 -5.86
C PRO A 27 -20.25 14.59 -4.38
N SER A 28 -21.46 15.01 -4.03
CA SER A 28 -21.87 15.22 -2.62
C SER A 28 -21.92 13.89 -1.85
N GLN A 29 -22.47 12.85 -2.46
CA GLN A 29 -22.54 11.51 -1.87
C GLN A 29 -21.12 10.91 -1.74
N TRP A 30 -20.28 11.06 -2.77
CA TRP A 30 -18.90 10.62 -2.72
C TRP A 30 -18.15 11.23 -1.51
N ARG A 31 -18.28 12.56 -1.33
CA ARG A 31 -17.69 13.26 -0.18
C ARG A 31 -18.26 12.79 1.16
N ALA A 32 -19.54 12.52 1.23
CA ALA A 32 -20.18 12.00 2.45
C ALA A 32 -19.62 10.61 2.82
N GLU A 33 -19.41 9.74 1.84
CA GLU A 33 -18.82 8.42 2.07
C GLU A 33 -17.37 8.50 2.53
N VAL A 34 -16.57 9.42 1.97
CA VAL A 34 -15.20 9.64 2.44
C VAL A 34 -15.17 10.11 3.90
N ARG A 35 -16.07 11.06 4.30
CA ARG A 35 -16.21 11.46 5.71
C ARG A 35 -16.64 10.29 6.59
N ARG A 36 -17.51 9.41 6.10
CA ARG A 36 -17.97 8.23 6.83
C ARG A 36 -16.79 7.27 7.09
N ILE A 37 -15.86 7.09 6.16
CA ILE A 37 -14.66 6.29 6.38
C ILE A 37 -13.87 6.82 7.59
N GLU A 38 -13.68 8.14 7.68
CA GLU A 38 -13.01 8.76 8.83
C GLU A 38 -13.79 8.55 10.13
N GLN A 39 -15.11 8.70 10.10
CA GLN A 39 -15.99 8.53 11.27
C GLN A 39 -15.99 7.09 11.80
N LEU A 40 -15.84 6.12 10.91
CA LEU A 40 -15.73 4.69 11.27
C LEU A 40 -14.36 4.31 11.88
N GLY A 41 -13.42 5.26 11.94
CA GLY A 41 -12.13 5.06 12.62
C GLY A 41 -11.04 4.42 11.77
N PHE A 42 -11.18 4.41 10.45
CA PHE A 42 -10.08 4.02 9.57
C PHE A 42 -8.92 5.01 9.70
N ASP A 43 -7.69 4.52 9.65
CA ASP A 43 -6.48 5.35 9.70
C ASP A 43 -6.19 6.04 8.37
N SER A 44 -6.53 5.38 7.29
CA SER A 44 -6.27 5.89 5.94
C SER A 44 -7.31 5.43 4.93
N VAL A 45 -7.35 6.15 3.83
CA VAL A 45 -8.04 5.76 2.61
C VAL A 45 -7.00 5.60 1.51
N SER A 46 -7.22 4.64 0.62
CA SER A 46 -6.26 4.30 -0.42
C SER A 46 -6.86 4.28 -1.81
N VAL A 47 -6.01 4.49 -2.80
CA VAL A 47 -6.37 4.44 -4.22
C VAL A 47 -5.23 3.83 -5.04
N SER A 48 -5.59 2.99 -6.01
CA SER A 48 -4.67 2.40 -6.98
C SER A 48 -4.56 3.26 -8.23
N ASP A 49 -3.51 3.05 -9.01
CA ASP A 49 -3.19 3.82 -10.22
C ASP A 49 -3.21 2.88 -11.44
N HIS A 50 -4.34 2.82 -12.11
CA HIS A 50 -4.57 2.04 -13.32
C HIS A 50 -5.26 2.89 -14.38
N LEU A 51 -5.01 2.58 -15.66
CA LEU A 51 -5.60 3.29 -16.81
C LEU A 51 -6.68 2.49 -17.51
N THR A 52 -6.75 1.17 -17.24
CA THR A 52 -7.69 0.24 -17.89
C THR A 52 -8.49 -0.55 -16.85
N GLY A 53 -9.41 -1.41 -17.31
CA GLY A 53 -10.14 -2.31 -16.41
C GLY A 53 -11.20 -1.61 -15.53
N GLY A 54 -11.73 -0.46 -15.97
CA GLY A 54 -12.77 0.27 -15.24
C GLY A 54 -12.25 1.18 -14.13
N TRP A 55 -10.94 1.37 -14.00
CA TRP A 55 -10.35 2.33 -13.07
C TRP A 55 -10.51 3.76 -13.62
N ALA A 56 -11.43 4.52 -13.03
CA ALA A 56 -11.79 5.87 -13.50
C ALA A 56 -11.21 6.99 -12.62
N ILE A 57 -10.52 6.64 -11.53
CA ILE A 57 -10.03 7.61 -10.55
C ILE A 57 -8.55 7.93 -10.76
N ASP A 58 -8.22 9.21 -10.99
CA ASP A 58 -6.84 9.67 -10.79
C ASP A 58 -6.53 9.72 -9.28
N PRO A 59 -5.45 9.04 -8.83
CA PRO A 59 -5.12 8.94 -7.42
C PRO A 59 -4.92 10.29 -6.73
N LEU A 60 -4.19 11.20 -7.36
CA LEU A 60 -3.80 12.46 -6.72
C LEU A 60 -4.95 13.44 -6.64
N ILE A 61 -5.78 13.49 -7.68
CA ILE A 61 -7.00 14.33 -7.68
C ILE A 61 -7.97 13.84 -6.61
N ALA A 62 -8.24 12.54 -6.56
CA ALA A 62 -9.18 11.99 -5.60
C ALA A 62 -8.71 12.15 -4.15
N LEU A 63 -7.42 11.92 -3.87
CA LEU A 63 -6.85 12.12 -2.54
C LEU A 63 -6.85 13.61 -2.13
N THR A 64 -6.70 14.54 -3.07
CA THR A 64 -6.83 15.96 -2.78
C THR A 64 -8.26 16.31 -2.33
N VAL A 65 -9.27 15.80 -3.01
CA VAL A 65 -10.66 16.01 -2.59
C VAL A 65 -10.95 15.31 -1.25
N ALA A 66 -10.38 14.14 -1.02
CA ALA A 66 -10.50 13.45 0.27
C ALA A 66 -9.83 14.25 1.41
N ALA A 67 -8.69 14.90 1.14
CA ALA A 67 -8.01 15.78 2.09
C ALA A 67 -8.91 16.92 2.56
N GLU A 68 -9.61 17.57 1.63
CA GLU A 68 -10.48 18.71 1.91
C GLU A 68 -11.70 18.36 2.75
N VAL A 69 -12.19 17.13 2.66
CA VAL A 69 -13.43 16.73 3.35
C VAL A 69 -13.21 15.95 4.65
N THR A 70 -11.95 15.73 5.02
CA THR A 70 -11.52 15.00 6.22
C THR A 70 -10.46 15.79 6.99
N SER A 71 -10.24 15.45 8.25
CA SER A 71 -9.29 16.16 9.13
C SER A 71 -8.17 15.29 9.70
N ARG A 72 -8.38 14.00 9.80
CA ARG A 72 -7.44 13.02 10.41
C ARG A 72 -7.05 11.90 9.47
N LEU A 73 -7.93 11.57 8.51
CA LEU A 73 -7.75 10.45 7.59
C LEU A 73 -6.48 10.62 6.77
N ARG A 74 -5.58 9.65 6.81
CA ARG A 74 -4.38 9.64 5.98
C ARG A 74 -4.73 9.27 4.54
N LEU A 75 -3.91 9.74 3.64
CA LEU A 75 -4.14 9.69 2.20
C LEU A 75 -3.07 8.80 1.58
N LEU A 76 -3.41 7.57 1.24
CA LEU A 76 -2.45 6.58 0.76
C LEU A 76 -2.62 6.32 -0.74
N THR A 77 -1.58 6.50 -1.51
CA THR A 77 -1.52 5.90 -2.84
C THR A 77 -1.12 4.41 -2.69
N LEU A 78 -1.91 3.47 -3.24
CA LEU A 78 -1.67 2.02 -3.02
C LEU A 78 -1.86 1.21 -4.32
N VAL A 79 -0.95 1.31 -5.25
CA VAL A 79 0.24 2.15 -5.30
C VAL A 79 0.27 2.90 -6.63
N LEU A 80 0.99 4.03 -6.71
CA LEU A 80 1.25 4.69 -7.98
C LEU A 80 2.12 3.79 -8.88
N CYS A 81 1.77 3.71 -10.16
CA CYS A 81 2.64 3.10 -11.16
C CYS A 81 3.77 4.06 -11.49
N ASN A 82 5.01 3.63 -11.20
CA ASN A 82 6.19 4.45 -11.38
C ASN A 82 6.34 5.00 -12.80
N ASP A 83 5.97 4.20 -13.79
CA ASP A 83 6.22 4.52 -15.20
C ASP A 83 5.21 5.51 -15.80
N PHE A 84 4.17 5.90 -15.06
CA PHE A 84 3.19 6.85 -15.55
C PHE A 84 3.58 8.32 -15.34
N ARG A 85 4.59 8.61 -14.50
CA ARG A 85 4.98 9.99 -14.14
C ARG A 85 6.47 10.13 -13.96
N HIS A 86 7.04 11.23 -14.45
CA HIS A 86 8.41 11.60 -14.13
C HIS A 86 8.54 11.99 -12.64
N PRO A 87 9.57 11.53 -11.89
CA PRO A 87 9.68 11.75 -10.44
C PRO A 87 9.68 13.21 -10.02
N VAL A 88 10.19 14.12 -10.83
CA VAL A 88 10.18 15.57 -10.53
C VAL A 88 8.75 16.12 -10.53
N THR A 89 7.97 15.83 -11.57
CA THR A 89 6.57 16.28 -11.65
C THR A 89 5.71 15.59 -10.60
N LEU A 90 5.99 14.32 -10.34
CA LEU A 90 5.34 13.57 -9.27
C LEU A 90 5.65 14.19 -7.91
N HIS A 91 6.94 14.48 -7.60
CA HIS A 91 7.33 15.18 -6.37
C HIS A 91 6.51 16.45 -6.15
N ARG A 92 6.42 17.30 -7.18
CA ARG A 92 5.67 18.56 -7.08
C ARG A 92 4.21 18.34 -6.67
N SER A 93 3.53 17.37 -7.27
CA SER A 93 2.14 17.04 -6.92
C SER A 93 2.04 16.49 -5.50
N LEU A 94 2.94 15.57 -5.11
CA LEU A 94 2.96 14.97 -3.78
C LEU A 94 3.28 16.00 -2.69
N ALA A 95 4.25 16.89 -2.92
CA ALA A 95 4.62 17.94 -1.97
C ALA A 95 3.48 18.94 -1.74
N ASN A 96 2.75 19.30 -2.80
CA ASN A 96 1.53 20.12 -2.65
C ASN A 96 0.47 19.39 -1.82
N LEU A 97 0.20 18.12 -2.13
CA LEU A 97 -0.80 17.34 -1.38
C LEU A 97 -0.38 17.13 0.08
N GLU A 98 0.91 16.92 0.36
CA GLU A 98 1.44 16.85 1.73
C GLU A 98 1.16 18.12 2.52
N VAL A 99 1.47 19.29 1.94
CA VAL A 99 1.22 20.59 2.59
C VAL A 99 -0.28 20.85 2.74
N LEU A 100 -1.06 20.71 1.68
CA LEU A 100 -2.50 20.99 1.68
C LEU A 100 -3.27 20.04 2.61
N SER A 101 -2.82 18.80 2.76
CA SER A 101 -3.44 17.85 3.68
C SER A 101 -3.00 18.00 5.14
N GLY A 102 -2.07 18.92 5.47
CA GLY A 102 -1.53 19.07 6.82
C GLY A 102 -0.65 17.87 7.24
N GLY A 103 0.14 17.29 6.31
CA GLY A 103 1.08 16.21 6.62
C GLY A 103 0.43 14.81 6.70
N ARG A 104 -0.74 14.61 6.07
CA ARG A 104 -1.48 13.33 6.12
C ARG A 104 -1.16 12.38 4.96
N LEU A 105 -0.31 12.79 4.01
CA LEU A 105 0.04 11.95 2.86
C LEU A 105 0.92 10.76 3.25
N GLU A 106 0.69 9.63 2.61
CA GLU A 106 1.54 8.44 2.54
C GLU A 106 1.71 8.04 1.07
N VAL A 107 2.94 7.96 0.59
CA VAL A 107 3.22 7.75 -0.83
C VAL A 107 3.59 6.30 -1.10
N GLY A 108 2.68 5.57 -1.70
CA GLY A 108 2.95 4.21 -2.17
C GLY A 108 3.33 4.18 -3.65
N LEU A 109 4.41 3.50 -3.95
CA LEU A 109 4.99 3.35 -5.28
C LEU A 109 5.16 1.87 -5.63
N GLY A 110 4.98 1.53 -6.91
CA GLY A 110 5.22 0.20 -7.45
C GLY A 110 5.79 0.24 -8.86
N ALA A 111 6.47 -0.82 -9.27
CA ALA A 111 7.10 -0.93 -10.58
C ALA A 111 6.12 -1.14 -11.75
N GLY A 112 4.81 -1.15 -11.50
CA GLY A 112 3.79 -1.52 -12.49
C GLY A 112 3.78 -3.04 -12.78
N TRP A 113 2.62 -3.59 -13.05
CA TRP A 113 2.48 -5.02 -13.36
C TRP A 113 1.52 -5.29 -14.53
N GLN A 114 0.60 -4.36 -14.78
CA GLN A 114 -0.47 -4.53 -15.76
C GLN A 114 -0.04 -4.02 -17.14
N ARG A 115 0.35 -4.93 -18.01
CA ARG A 115 0.76 -4.61 -19.38
C ARG A 115 -0.34 -3.84 -20.14
N ALA A 116 -1.61 -4.19 -19.93
CA ALA A 116 -2.72 -3.55 -20.62
C ALA A 116 -2.78 -2.03 -20.39
N ASP A 117 -2.40 -1.53 -19.23
CA ASP A 117 -2.34 -0.09 -18.96
C ASP A 117 -1.30 0.61 -19.85
N HIS A 118 -0.13 -0.02 -20.01
CA HIS A 118 0.96 0.52 -20.82
C HIS A 118 0.63 0.46 -22.30
N ASP A 119 0.13 -0.69 -22.78
CA ASP A 119 -0.22 -0.88 -24.19
C ASP A 119 -1.34 0.11 -24.62
N ALA A 120 -2.36 0.29 -23.79
CA ALA A 120 -3.46 1.22 -24.06
C ALA A 120 -3.02 2.70 -24.08
N ALA A 121 -2.03 3.06 -23.28
CA ALA A 121 -1.49 4.42 -23.18
C ALA A 121 -0.32 4.69 -24.14
N GLY A 122 0.13 3.69 -24.91
CA GLY A 122 1.32 3.81 -25.75
C GLY A 122 2.62 3.97 -24.98
N LEU A 123 2.65 3.51 -23.73
CA LEU A 123 3.82 3.57 -22.86
C LEU A 123 4.69 2.30 -22.98
N PRO A 124 6.01 2.41 -22.92
CA PRO A 124 6.89 1.25 -22.87
C PRO A 124 6.58 0.33 -21.69
N PHE A 125 6.56 -0.98 -21.91
CA PHE A 125 6.49 -1.96 -20.85
C PHE A 125 7.80 -2.75 -20.78
N ASP A 126 8.79 -2.15 -20.16
CA ASP A 126 10.13 -2.71 -20.03
C ASP A 126 10.15 -4.01 -19.20
N PRO A 127 11.22 -4.83 -19.30
CA PRO A 127 11.43 -5.98 -18.44
C PRO A 127 11.33 -5.60 -16.95
N PRO A 128 10.84 -6.51 -16.09
CA PRO A 128 10.64 -6.21 -14.65
C PRO A 128 11.89 -5.68 -13.94
N GLY A 129 13.08 -6.13 -14.33
CA GLY A 129 14.35 -5.65 -13.79
C GLY A 129 14.55 -4.16 -14.01
N THR A 130 14.36 -3.69 -15.24
CA THR A 130 14.49 -2.28 -15.63
C THR A 130 13.47 -1.41 -14.90
N ARG A 131 12.21 -1.86 -14.80
CA ARG A 131 11.17 -1.13 -14.09
C ARG A 131 11.45 -1.01 -12.58
N ILE A 132 12.03 -2.06 -11.97
CA ILE A 132 12.43 -2.02 -10.55
C ILE A 132 13.66 -1.11 -10.35
N GLU A 133 14.60 -1.07 -11.26
CA GLU A 133 15.74 -0.14 -11.22
C GLU A 133 15.23 1.31 -11.29
N ARG A 134 14.36 1.60 -12.25
CA ARG A 134 13.72 2.92 -12.41
C ARG A 134 12.94 3.34 -11.16
N LEU A 135 12.19 2.42 -10.53
CA LEU A 135 11.53 2.66 -9.25
C LEU A 135 12.53 2.99 -8.13
N GLY A 136 13.68 2.31 -8.10
CA GLY A 136 14.75 2.60 -7.15
C GLY A 136 15.25 4.03 -7.26
N GLU A 137 15.57 4.47 -8.48
CA GLU A 137 15.99 5.87 -8.73
C GLU A 137 14.88 6.87 -8.39
N THR A 138 13.61 6.55 -8.68
CA THR A 138 12.49 7.41 -8.28
C THR A 138 12.43 7.59 -6.77
N VAL A 139 12.61 6.52 -5.99
CA VAL A 139 12.60 6.63 -4.52
C VAL A 139 13.75 7.52 -4.03
N GLU A 140 14.94 7.40 -4.60
CA GLU A 140 16.09 8.24 -4.26
C GLU A 140 15.86 9.71 -4.63
N VAL A 141 15.37 9.99 -5.83
CA VAL A 141 15.02 11.33 -6.30
C VAL A 141 13.96 11.97 -5.40
N LEU A 142 12.88 11.25 -5.07
CA LEU A 142 11.84 11.77 -4.18
C LEU A 142 12.38 12.05 -2.77
N ARG A 143 13.20 11.16 -2.21
CA ARG A 143 13.84 11.39 -0.90
C ARG A 143 14.71 12.65 -0.92
N GLY A 144 15.50 12.83 -1.99
CA GLY A 144 16.31 14.02 -2.15
C GLY A 144 15.48 15.30 -2.23
N LEU A 145 14.47 15.32 -3.11
CA LEU A 145 13.62 16.49 -3.32
C LEU A 145 12.74 16.85 -2.10
N PHE A 146 12.35 15.88 -1.28
CA PHE A 146 11.71 16.13 0.02
C PHE A 146 12.70 16.65 1.08
N GLY A 147 13.99 16.53 0.83
CA GLY A 147 15.05 17.05 1.71
C GLY A 147 15.21 18.57 1.63
N PRO A 148 16.05 19.16 2.50
CA PRO A 148 16.21 20.60 2.60
C PRO A 148 17.04 21.22 1.49
N ALA A 149 17.93 20.47 0.84
CA ALA A 149 18.90 20.96 -0.15
C ALA A 149 18.45 20.67 -1.59
N PRO A 150 18.92 21.46 -2.57
CA PRO A 150 18.79 21.13 -3.98
C PRO A 150 19.42 19.77 -4.31
N VAL A 151 18.89 19.11 -5.33
CA VAL A 151 19.27 17.76 -5.74
C VAL A 151 19.97 17.78 -7.09
N THR A 152 21.19 17.25 -7.13
CA THR A 152 21.85 16.80 -8.35
C THR A 152 21.88 15.28 -8.31
N PHE A 153 21.33 14.63 -9.33
CA PHE A 153 21.22 13.18 -9.42
C PHE A 153 21.60 12.71 -10.83
N THR A 154 22.46 11.71 -10.92
CA THR A 154 22.86 11.11 -12.19
C THR A 154 22.66 9.60 -12.09
N GLY A 155 21.50 9.14 -12.51
CA GLY A 155 21.15 7.75 -12.61
C GLY A 155 21.16 7.23 -14.05
N ARG A 156 20.74 6.01 -14.22
CA ARG A 156 20.54 5.39 -15.53
C ARG A 156 19.27 5.87 -16.23
N HIS A 157 18.25 6.21 -15.44
CA HIS A 157 16.92 6.56 -15.92
C HIS A 157 16.58 8.04 -15.74
N TYR A 158 17.18 8.71 -14.74
CA TYR A 158 16.89 10.10 -14.42
C TYR A 158 18.17 10.90 -14.22
N HIS A 159 18.12 12.16 -14.66
CA HIS A 159 19.21 13.13 -14.47
C HIS A 159 18.59 14.44 -13.99
N LEU A 160 19.08 14.94 -12.86
CA LEU A 160 18.68 16.20 -12.25
C LEU A 160 19.93 17.04 -12.01
N THR A 161 19.82 18.37 -12.18
CA THR A 161 20.92 19.29 -11.93
C THR A 161 20.41 20.41 -11.05
N ASP A 162 20.93 20.51 -9.82
CA ASP A 162 20.70 21.58 -8.87
C ASP A 162 19.21 21.96 -8.71
N LEU A 163 18.35 20.95 -8.63
CA LEU A 163 16.90 21.14 -8.58
C LEU A 163 16.42 21.23 -7.13
N ASP A 164 15.87 22.38 -6.74
CA ASP A 164 15.20 22.52 -5.45
C ASP A 164 13.78 21.93 -5.49
N GLY A 165 13.50 21.01 -4.58
CA GLY A 165 12.20 20.39 -4.43
C GLY A 165 11.23 21.28 -3.65
N LEU A 166 10.36 22.00 -4.35
CA LEU A 166 9.38 22.92 -3.74
C LEU A 166 7.93 22.47 -4.05
N PRO A 167 6.98 22.71 -3.09
CA PRO A 167 7.21 23.18 -1.71
C PRO A 167 7.92 22.15 -0.84
N LYS A 168 8.57 22.59 0.23
CA LYS A 168 9.12 21.66 1.23
C LYS A 168 7.97 21.03 2.03
N PRO A 169 8.03 19.73 2.36
CA PRO A 169 7.00 19.04 3.11
C PRO A 169 6.91 19.55 4.55
N LEU A 170 5.73 19.45 5.17
CA LEU A 170 5.54 19.77 6.58
C LEU A 170 6.29 18.79 7.50
N ARG A 171 6.37 17.54 7.08
CA ARG A 171 7.11 16.51 7.81
C ARG A 171 8.57 16.53 7.40
N PRO A 172 9.53 16.67 8.33
CA PRO A 172 10.95 16.54 8.01
C PRO A 172 11.26 15.21 7.29
N GLY A 173 11.91 15.28 6.14
CA GLY A 173 12.21 14.12 5.31
C GLY A 173 11.05 13.64 4.41
N GLY A 174 9.95 14.35 4.41
CA GLY A 174 8.81 14.09 3.54
C GLY A 174 7.78 13.09 4.08
N PRO A 175 6.74 12.79 3.30
CA PRO A 175 5.75 11.78 3.63
C PRO A 175 6.39 10.38 3.71
N PRO A 176 5.86 9.46 4.53
CA PRO A 176 6.31 8.07 4.52
C PRO A 176 6.18 7.47 3.13
N LEU A 177 7.23 6.79 2.68
CA LEU A 177 7.24 6.08 1.41
C LEU A 177 6.91 4.60 1.62
N LEU A 178 5.90 4.12 0.90
CA LEU A 178 5.59 2.71 0.76
C LEU A 178 6.10 2.21 -0.59
N VAL A 179 6.83 1.12 -0.61
CA VAL A 179 7.14 0.39 -1.84
C VAL A 179 6.38 -0.93 -1.83
N GLY A 180 5.51 -1.11 -2.83
CA GLY A 180 4.65 -2.27 -2.97
C GLY A 180 5.11 -3.25 -4.02
N GLY A 181 5.07 -4.56 -3.69
CA GLY A 181 5.37 -5.61 -4.64
C GLY A 181 5.37 -7.02 -4.06
N GLY A 182 5.59 -8.01 -4.93
CA GLY A 182 5.53 -9.42 -4.54
C GLY A 182 6.81 -10.22 -4.81
N GLY A 183 7.67 -9.73 -5.69
CA GLY A 183 8.94 -10.39 -6.03
C GLY A 183 10.08 -10.02 -5.09
N ARG A 184 11.10 -10.88 -5.01
CA ARG A 184 12.25 -10.68 -4.13
C ARG A 184 12.95 -9.32 -4.36
N ARG A 185 13.29 -8.97 -5.61
CA ARG A 185 14.03 -7.72 -5.93
C ARG A 185 13.29 -6.45 -5.48
N VAL A 186 11.96 -6.37 -5.66
CA VAL A 186 11.19 -5.20 -5.24
C VAL A 186 11.00 -5.15 -3.72
N LEU A 187 10.89 -6.30 -3.04
CA LEU A 187 10.83 -6.34 -1.57
C LEU A 187 12.18 -6.03 -0.93
N GLU A 188 13.30 -6.43 -1.54
CA GLU A 188 14.63 -5.99 -1.13
C GLU A 188 14.82 -4.48 -1.34
N LEU A 189 14.33 -3.90 -2.45
CA LEU A 189 14.31 -2.46 -2.65
C LEU A 189 13.48 -1.77 -1.54
N ALA A 190 12.28 -2.27 -1.25
CA ALA A 190 11.44 -1.75 -0.16
C ALA A 190 12.18 -1.76 1.18
N GLY A 191 12.83 -2.86 1.52
CA GLY A 191 13.61 -2.98 2.76
C GLY A 191 14.73 -1.94 2.86
N ARG A 192 15.46 -1.72 1.77
CA ARG A 192 16.58 -0.76 1.75
C ARG A 192 16.14 0.70 1.83
N SER A 193 14.97 1.07 1.28
CA SER A 193 14.67 2.47 1.00
C SER A 193 13.28 2.97 1.45
N ALA A 194 12.32 2.08 1.73
CA ALA A 194 10.97 2.48 2.14
C ALA A 194 10.80 2.55 3.66
N ASP A 195 9.75 3.23 4.12
CA ASP A 195 9.29 3.23 5.51
C ASP A 195 8.25 2.12 5.72
N ILE A 196 7.45 1.87 4.68
CA ILE A 196 6.38 0.87 4.67
C ILE A 196 6.63 -0.11 3.52
N VAL A 197 6.55 -1.39 3.80
CA VAL A 197 6.69 -2.47 2.81
C VAL A 197 5.30 -3.02 2.49
N GLY A 198 4.81 -2.74 1.29
CA GLY A 198 3.54 -3.29 0.79
C GLY A 198 3.74 -4.70 0.23
N VAL A 199 3.31 -5.71 0.98
CA VAL A 199 3.51 -7.11 0.57
C VAL A 199 2.33 -7.60 -0.26
N ASN A 200 2.62 -7.99 -1.50
CA ASN A 200 1.64 -8.48 -2.46
C ASN A 200 2.06 -9.84 -3.04
N PRO A 201 1.14 -10.58 -3.70
CA PRO A 201 1.55 -11.66 -4.58
C PRO A 201 2.34 -11.10 -5.76
N ARG A 202 3.11 -11.94 -6.45
CA ARG A 202 3.63 -11.57 -7.77
C ARG A 202 2.46 -11.51 -8.74
N LEU A 203 2.33 -10.37 -9.40
CA LEU A 203 1.36 -10.13 -10.46
C LEU A 203 2.12 -9.94 -11.77
N GLY A 204 1.49 -10.29 -12.89
CA GLY A 204 2.09 -10.14 -14.21
C GLY A 204 1.38 -10.98 -15.27
N ALA A 205 1.77 -10.83 -16.53
CA ALA A 205 1.22 -11.60 -17.63
C ALA A 205 1.46 -13.11 -17.39
N GLY A 206 0.40 -13.92 -17.53
CA GLY A 206 0.47 -15.37 -17.36
C GLY A 206 0.45 -15.88 -15.92
N VAL A 207 0.35 -15.01 -14.91
CA VAL A 207 0.18 -15.45 -13.53
C VAL A 207 -1.29 -15.76 -13.28
N ASP A 208 -1.58 -17.03 -13.03
CA ASP A 208 -2.91 -17.47 -12.62
C ASP A 208 -3.28 -16.88 -11.24
N PRO A 209 -4.50 -16.36 -11.07
CA PRO A 209 -4.97 -15.81 -9.79
C PRO A 209 -4.84 -16.77 -8.60
N GLY A 210 -5.06 -18.07 -8.81
CA GLY A 210 -4.92 -19.10 -7.78
C GLY A 210 -3.47 -19.21 -7.29
N THR A 211 -2.53 -19.28 -8.22
CA THR A 211 -1.10 -19.29 -7.95
C THR A 211 -0.65 -18.00 -7.26
N ALA A 212 -1.21 -16.85 -7.66
CA ALA A 212 -0.87 -15.57 -7.05
C ALA A 212 -1.21 -15.52 -5.56
N LEU A 213 -2.38 -16.02 -5.14
CA LEU A 213 -2.73 -15.99 -3.71
C LEU A 213 -1.98 -17.07 -2.90
N ALA A 214 -1.63 -18.21 -3.51
CA ALA A 214 -0.78 -19.21 -2.89
C ALA A 214 0.59 -18.65 -2.50
N GLU A 215 1.08 -17.64 -3.23
CA GLU A 215 2.31 -16.90 -2.87
C GLU A 215 2.19 -16.06 -1.57
N LEU A 216 1.00 -15.91 -1.03
CA LEU A 216 0.75 -15.29 0.28
C LEU A 216 0.33 -16.33 1.33
N GLY A 217 0.58 -17.61 1.09
CA GLY A 217 0.49 -18.65 2.11
C GLY A 217 1.49 -18.40 3.25
N PRO A 218 1.29 -19.04 4.42
CA PRO A 218 2.04 -18.71 5.65
C PRO A 218 3.56 -18.69 5.49
N GLU A 219 4.13 -19.68 4.83
CA GLU A 219 5.59 -19.80 4.62
C GLU A 219 6.13 -18.77 3.63
N ARG A 220 5.39 -18.55 2.53
CA ARG A 220 5.76 -17.57 1.52
C ARG A 220 5.66 -16.16 2.03
N LEU A 221 4.63 -15.86 2.82
CA LEU A 221 4.52 -14.57 3.50
C LEU A 221 5.72 -14.34 4.42
N ALA A 222 6.06 -15.29 5.28
CA ALA A 222 7.24 -15.20 6.14
C ALA A 222 8.52 -14.94 5.33
N GLN A 223 8.73 -15.67 4.24
CA GLN A 223 9.88 -15.50 3.36
C GLN A 223 9.95 -14.09 2.74
N LYS A 224 8.81 -13.55 2.28
CA LYS A 224 8.74 -12.19 1.71
C LYS A 224 9.12 -11.12 2.74
N LEU A 225 8.64 -11.25 3.98
CA LEU A 225 8.98 -10.35 5.07
C LEU A 225 10.48 -10.45 5.43
N THR A 226 11.04 -11.65 5.40
CA THR A 226 12.47 -11.88 5.63
C THR A 226 13.32 -11.17 4.57
N TRP A 227 12.99 -11.26 3.28
CA TRP A 227 13.74 -10.55 2.24
C TRP A 227 13.82 -9.03 2.48
N ALA A 228 12.71 -8.41 2.90
CA ALA A 228 12.71 -6.99 3.21
C ALA A 228 13.53 -6.65 4.47
N ARG A 229 13.40 -7.44 5.54
CA ARG A 229 14.18 -7.24 6.78
C ARG A 229 15.68 -7.42 6.56
N ASP A 230 16.07 -8.45 5.82
CA ASP A 230 17.50 -8.70 5.52
C ASP A 230 18.10 -7.60 4.66
N ALA A 231 17.35 -7.11 3.66
CA ALA A 231 17.78 -5.99 2.85
C ALA A 231 17.90 -4.68 3.66
N ALA A 232 17.03 -4.45 4.65
CA ALA A 232 17.15 -3.33 5.57
C ALA A 232 18.44 -3.43 6.40
N ARG A 233 18.71 -4.61 7.01
CA ARG A 233 19.95 -4.84 7.75
C ARG A 233 21.19 -4.63 6.90
N ALA A 234 21.19 -5.16 5.68
CA ALA A 234 22.31 -5.02 4.74
C ALA A 234 22.56 -3.54 4.33
N ALA A 235 21.52 -2.71 4.38
CA ALA A 235 21.61 -1.27 4.14
C ALA A 235 21.88 -0.45 5.42
N GLY A 236 22.22 -1.07 6.54
CA GLY A 236 22.48 -0.40 7.82
C GLY A 236 21.22 0.18 8.49
N ARG A 237 20.03 -0.27 8.08
CA ARG A 237 18.76 0.18 8.64
C ARG A 237 18.26 -0.81 9.69
N ASP A 238 17.59 -0.28 10.70
CA ASP A 238 16.88 -1.10 11.67
C ASP A 238 15.65 -1.77 11.03
N PRO A 239 15.61 -3.11 10.90
CA PRO A 239 14.48 -3.82 10.28
C PRO A 239 13.18 -3.70 11.09
N ASP A 240 13.26 -3.43 12.40
CA ASP A 240 12.09 -3.28 13.26
C ASP A 240 11.39 -1.92 13.06
N ARG A 241 12.06 -0.99 12.39
CA ARG A 241 11.46 0.28 11.94
C ARG A 241 10.63 0.13 10.67
N LEU A 242 10.71 -0.98 9.95
CA LEU A 242 9.84 -1.24 8.80
C LEU A 242 8.41 -1.49 9.28
N GLU A 243 7.44 -0.81 8.69
CA GLU A 243 6.03 -1.15 8.81
C GLU A 243 5.64 -2.06 7.65
N PHE A 244 4.92 -3.16 7.93
CA PHE A 244 4.44 -4.06 6.90
C PHE A 244 2.95 -3.84 6.65
N GLN A 245 2.63 -3.54 5.39
CA GLN A 245 1.26 -3.39 4.90
C GLN A 245 0.86 -4.64 4.12
N LEU A 246 -0.34 -5.15 4.39
CA LEU A 246 -0.91 -6.32 3.73
C LEU A 246 -2.37 -6.07 3.34
N ARG A 247 -2.77 -6.56 2.16
CA ARG A 247 -4.18 -6.53 1.74
C ARG A 247 -4.89 -7.80 2.16
N MET A 248 -6.08 -7.67 2.75
CA MET A 248 -7.04 -8.76 2.87
C MET A 248 -7.79 -8.90 1.54
N TYR A 249 -7.68 -10.05 0.90
CA TYR A 249 -8.23 -10.28 -0.44
C TYR A 249 -9.68 -10.74 -0.40
N ASP A 250 -10.11 -11.34 0.71
CA ASP A 250 -11.50 -11.72 0.96
C ASP A 250 -11.83 -11.48 2.43
N VAL A 251 -12.78 -10.60 2.68
CA VAL A 251 -13.25 -10.23 4.02
C VAL A 251 -14.74 -10.60 4.07
N ARG A 252 -15.11 -11.49 4.99
CA ARG A 252 -16.49 -11.91 5.26
C ARG A 252 -16.71 -11.89 6.76
N VAL A 253 -17.45 -10.92 7.22
CA VAL A 253 -17.72 -10.73 8.64
C VAL A 253 -19.19 -10.96 8.93
N ARG A 254 -19.47 -11.88 9.83
CA ARG A 254 -20.83 -12.10 10.35
C ARG A 254 -21.07 -11.21 11.56
N GLN A 255 -22.13 -10.42 11.47
CA GLN A 255 -22.59 -9.59 12.57
C GLN A 255 -24.12 -9.62 12.60
N ASP A 256 -24.72 -9.89 13.77
CA ASP A 256 -26.18 -9.91 14.00
C ASP A 256 -26.92 -10.80 12.98
N GLY A 257 -26.33 -11.94 12.62
CA GLY A 257 -26.89 -12.88 11.64
C GLY A 257 -26.71 -12.49 10.18
N VAL A 258 -26.11 -11.35 9.88
CA VAL A 258 -25.84 -10.87 8.52
C VAL A 258 -24.37 -11.05 8.16
N GLU A 259 -24.09 -11.57 6.96
CA GLU A 259 -22.74 -11.63 6.42
C GLU A 259 -22.45 -10.42 5.54
N HIS A 260 -21.49 -9.61 5.95
CA HIS A 260 -20.95 -8.50 5.17
C HIS A 260 -19.69 -8.94 4.42
N ARG A 261 -19.58 -8.59 3.14
CA ARG A 261 -18.48 -9.03 2.27
C ARG A 261 -17.71 -7.87 1.64
N ALA A 262 -16.39 -8.00 1.61
CA ALA A 262 -15.49 -7.18 0.81
C ALA A 262 -14.48 -8.10 0.11
N SER A 263 -14.86 -8.63 -1.04
CA SER A 263 -14.02 -9.58 -1.80
C SER A 263 -13.36 -8.89 -2.99
N SER A 264 -12.09 -9.22 -3.24
CA SER A 264 -11.39 -8.80 -4.45
C SER A 264 -11.70 -9.71 -5.63
N SER A 265 -11.53 -9.19 -6.85
CA SER A 265 -11.64 -9.99 -8.07
C SER A 265 -10.66 -11.19 -8.10
N LEU A 266 -9.54 -11.07 -7.40
CA LEU A 266 -8.57 -12.16 -7.24
C LEU A 266 -9.16 -13.29 -6.40
N ALA A 267 -9.74 -12.96 -5.25
CA ALA A 267 -10.34 -13.95 -4.35
C ALA A 267 -11.55 -14.66 -4.98
N ALA A 268 -12.35 -13.95 -5.79
CA ALA A 268 -13.51 -14.53 -6.46
C ALA A 268 -13.18 -15.69 -7.41
N LYS A 269 -11.92 -15.83 -7.82
CA LYS A 269 -11.44 -16.88 -8.73
C LYS A 269 -10.83 -18.09 -8.01
N LEU A 270 -10.88 -18.13 -6.66
CA LEU A 270 -10.20 -19.13 -5.86
C LEU A 270 -11.16 -20.17 -5.28
N PRO A 271 -10.71 -21.43 -5.15
CA PRO A 271 -11.49 -22.44 -4.43
C PRO A 271 -11.55 -22.09 -2.92
N PRO A 272 -12.66 -22.41 -2.24
CA PRO A 272 -12.84 -22.10 -0.82
C PRO A 272 -11.72 -22.63 0.10
N SER A 273 -11.15 -23.78 -0.22
CA SER A 273 -10.05 -24.39 0.55
C SER A 273 -8.77 -23.55 0.51
N ALA A 274 -8.43 -22.96 -0.63
CA ALA A 274 -7.26 -22.08 -0.76
C ALA A 274 -7.48 -20.76 -0.02
N LEU A 275 -8.71 -20.24 -0.02
CA LEU A 275 -9.07 -19.05 0.75
C LEU A 275 -8.96 -19.30 2.26
N ALA A 276 -9.48 -20.42 2.76
CA ALA A 276 -9.50 -20.73 4.19
C ALA A 276 -8.07 -20.81 4.80
N ALA A 277 -7.10 -21.32 4.04
CA ALA A 277 -5.72 -21.47 4.50
C ALA A 277 -4.90 -20.18 4.42
N SER A 278 -5.38 -19.14 3.74
CA SER A 278 -4.62 -17.92 3.49
C SER A 278 -4.60 -16.98 4.70
N PRO A 279 -3.43 -16.46 5.12
CA PRO A 279 -3.33 -15.39 6.11
C PRO A 279 -3.94 -14.07 5.62
N CYS A 280 -4.16 -13.92 4.31
CA CYS A 280 -4.71 -12.72 3.66
C CYS A 280 -6.23 -12.79 3.42
N VAL A 281 -6.92 -13.68 4.12
CA VAL A 281 -8.37 -13.83 4.09
C VAL A 281 -8.92 -13.68 5.51
N LEU A 282 -10.04 -13.03 5.66
CA LEU A 282 -10.65 -12.74 6.95
C LEU A 282 -12.11 -13.19 6.94
N HIS A 283 -12.39 -14.36 7.47
CA HIS A 283 -13.71 -14.97 7.54
C HIS A 283 -14.06 -15.30 8.99
N GLY A 284 -15.28 -15.05 9.38
CA GLY A 284 -15.79 -15.40 10.69
C GLY A 284 -16.71 -14.33 11.29
N ASP A 285 -16.98 -14.43 12.57
CA ASP A 285 -17.54 -13.31 13.33
C ASP A 285 -16.47 -12.27 13.68
N VAL A 286 -16.86 -11.20 14.33
CA VAL A 286 -15.94 -10.09 14.66
C VAL A 286 -14.79 -10.56 15.56
N GLU A 287 -15.06 -11.41 16.55
CA GLU A 287 -14.04 -11.88 17.50
C GLU A 287 -13.05 -12.84 16.84
N GLU A 288 -13.52 -13.74 15.96
CA GLU A 288 -12.69 -14.63 15.15
C GLU A 288 -11.76 -13.83 14.24
N CYS A 289 -12.30 -12.78 13.59
CA CYS A 289 -11.51 -11.87 12.74
C CYS A 289 -10.47 -11.10 13.55
N VAL A 290 -10.83 -10.57 14.71
CA VAL A 290 -9.93 -9.87 15.63
C VAL A 290 -8.81 -10.79 16.11
N ALA A 291 -9.13 -12.02 16.51
CA ALA A 291 -8.14 -13.03 16.93
C ALA A 291 -7.15 -13.36 15.81
N LYS A 292 -7.65 -13.54 14.58
CA LYS A 292 -6.82 -13.80 13.40
C LYS A 292 -5.85 -12.65 13.11
N LEU A 293 -6.31 -11.40 13.20
CA LEU A 293 -5.46 -10.24 12.97
C LEU A 293 -4.39 -10.08 14.06
N ARG A 294 -4.72 -10.33 15.32
CA ARG A 294 -3.73 -10.37 16.40
C ARG A 294 -2.66 -11.44 16.15
N ALA A 295 -3.07 -12.66 15.81
CA ALA A 295 -2.15 -13.73 15.46
C ALA A 295 -1.27 -13.38 14.24
N LEU A 296 -1.82 -12.69 13.24
CA LEU A 296 -1.07 -12.19 12.09
C LEU A 296 0.01 -11.19 12.52
N ARG A 297 -0.33 -10.23 13.38
CA ARG A 297 0.63 -9.26 13.93
C ARG A 297 1.71 -9.93 14.78
N ASP A 298 1.30 -10.79 15.68
CA ASP A 298 2.23 -11.45 16.61
C ASP A 298 3.21 -12.37 15.88
N ARG A 299 2.75 -13.07 14.84
CA ARG A 299 3.58 -14.00 14.07
C ARG A 299 4.46 -13.30 13.04
N TYR A 300 3.97 -12.26 12.37
CA TYR A 300 4.61 -11.68 11.20
C TYR A 300 5.03 -10.22 11.38
N GLY A 301 4.55 -9.54 12.41
CA GLY A 301 4.76 -8.10 12.61
C GLY A 301 3.93 -7.23 11.65
N VAL A 302 2.87 -7.79 11.07
CA VAL A 302 1.99 -7.04 10.15
C VAL A 302 0.89 -6.33 10.94
N SER A 303 0.85 -5.01 10.88
CA SER A 303 -0.11 -4.18 11.60
C SER A 303 -0.88 -3.20 10.73
N TYR A 304 -0.46 -2.96 9.49
CA TYR A 304 -1.14 -2.07 8.56
C TYR A 304 -1.91 -2.90 7.52
N LEU A 305 -3.23 -2.84 7.57
CA LEU A 305 -4.10 -3.78 6.85
C LEU A 305 -5.10 -3.04 5.95
N HIS A 306 -5.17 -3.46 4.69
CA HIS A 306 -6.21 -3.02 3.76
C HIS A 306 -7.39 -4.00 3.82
N LEU A 307 -8.57 -3.54 4.25
CA LEU A 307 -9.74 -4.38 4.49
C LEU A 307 -10.77 -4.40 3.35
N GLY A 308 -10.34 -4.05 2.13
CA GLY A 308 -11.25 -3.97 0.98
C GLY A 308 -12.00 -2.64 0.88
N GLY A 309 -13.01 -2.56 0.00
CA GLY A 309 -13.79 -1.35 -0.26
C GLY A 309 -15.16 -1.31 0.43
N ASN A 310 -15.61 -2.39 1.06
CA ASN A 310 -16.85 -2.39 1.83
C ASN A 310 -16.55 -2.05 3.29
N VAL A 311 -16.79 -0.79 3.65
CA VAL A 311 -16.50 -0.28 4.99
C VAL A 311 -17.39 -0.89 6.06
N ASP A 312 -18.61 -1.30 5.73
CA ASP A 312 -19.53 -1.92 6.69
C ASP A 312 -19.05 -3.29 7.14
N ALA A 313 -18.46 -4.06 6.22
CA ALA A 313 -17.84 -5.34 6.58
C ALA A 313 -16.64 -5.17 7.53
N ALA A 314 -15.91 -4.07 7.42
CA ALA A 314 -14.67 -3.84 8.14
C ALA A 314 -14.85 -3.03 9.43
N ALA A 315 -15.85 -2.16 9.51
CA ALA A 315 -16.05 -1.22 10.61
C ALA A 315 -16.04 -1.86 12.02
N PRO A 316 -16.68 -3.02 12.27
CA PRO A 316 -16.66 -3.65 13.59
C PRO A 316 -15.24 -4.07 14.03
N ILE A 317 -14.41 -4.50 13.07
CA ILE A 317 -13.03 -4.90 13.32
C ILE A 317 -12.18 -3.66 13.61
N VAL A 318 -12.35 -2.60 12.81
CA VAL A 318 -11.68 -1.31 13.00
C VAL A 318 -11.96 -0.76 14.40
N ALA A 319 -13.22 -0.73 14.82
CA ALA A 319 -13.64 -0.25 16.15
C ALA A 319 -12.97 -1.01 17.31
N ARG A 320 -12.63 -2.30 17.12
CA ARG A 320 -11.98 -3.13 18.16
C ARG A 320 -10.47 -3.01 18.19
N LEU A 321 -9.81 -2.73 17.07
CA LEU A 321 -8.36 -2.85 16.92
C LEU A 321 -7.63 -1.57 16.55
N ALA A 322 -8.25 -0.58 15.90
CA ALA A 322 -7.54 0.62 15.46
C ALA A 322 -6.81 1.31 16.63
N GLY A 323 -5.52 1.59 16.41
CA GLY A 323 -4.67 2.23 17.41
C GLY A 323 -4.23 1.37 18.60
N ARG A 324 -4.57 0.08 18.61
CA ARG A 324 -4.27 -0.84 19.73
C ARG A 324 -3.14 -1.80 19.44
#